data_a63146cd548f4b6ecc2d6368afa29e1f
#
_entry.id   a63146cd548f4b6ecc2d6368afa29e1f
#
_cell.length_a   1.000
_cell.length_b   1.000
_cell.length_c   1.000
_cell.angle_alpha   90.00
_cell.angle_beta   90.00
_cell.angle_gamma   90.00
#
_symmetry.space_group_name_H-M   'P 1'
#
loop_
_entity.id
_entity.type
_entity.pdbx_description
1 polymer ?
#
loop_
_entity_poly.entity_id
_entity_poly.type
_entity_poly.pdbx_seq_one_letter_code
_entity_poly.pdbx_strand_id
1 'polypeptide(L)'
;MNIIPVHGFAALHFVDESALILSDLHYGVEAEMLRSGVWVPNRSTSRTEKVIKLLKETNSKKLVLLGDVKHQVPHNSKQQKTDLAQFFMAVSRIAAVEIVPGNHDGGLQDIAPENIIFHESTGCLMGDVGLIHGHAWPSQEVMNSKLLVMGHEHPALSFRDRLDKLHSEPCWLRAPMLLHERYEKVPEQLIVMPAFGELAGRTMNREPLKGLGPLLRNGLADLSKARVETLEGLDFGELGSLIDLRL
;
A
#
# COMPACT_ATOMS: atom_id res chain seq x y z
N MET A 1 1.06 -3.02 -20.98
CA MET A 1 0.85 -2.65 -19.57
C MET A 1 2.16 -2.10 -19.02
N ASN A 2 2.19 -0.82 -18.70
CA ASN A 2 3.38 -0.12 -18.22
C ASN A 2 3.12 0.45 -16.81
N ILE A 3 3.44 -0.34 -15.78
CA ILE A 3 3.32 0.03 -14.36
C ILE A 3 4.69 -0.07 -13.70
N ILE A 4 5.18 1.03 -13.14
CA ILE A 4 6.54 1.16 -12.64
C ILE A 4 6.56 1.79 -11.23
N PRO A 5 7.42 1.31 -10.33
CA PRO A 5 7.68 2.00 -9.07
C PRO A 5 8.26 3.39 -9.32
N VAL A 6 7.81 4.37 -8.55
CA VAL A 6 8.44 5.69 -8.55
C VAL A 6 9.66 5.65 -7.64
N HIS A 7 10.83 5.86 -8.21
CA HIS A 7 12.11 5.75 -7.50
C HIS A 7 12.14 6.58 -6.20
N GLY A 8 12.53 5.93 -5.10
CA GLY A 8 12.58 6.52 -3.76
C GLY A 8 11.23 6.73 -3.06
N PHE A 9 10.12 6.23 -3.65
CA PHE A 9 8.79 6.38 -3.07
C PHE A 9 7.97 5.08 -3.08
N ALA A 10 7.13 4.91 -2.07
CA ALA A 10 6.13 3.84 -2.00
C ALA A 10 4.94 4.16 -2.92
N ALA A 11 5.18 4.30 -4.20
CA ALA A 11 4.22 4.72 -5.22
C ALA A 11 4.43 3.97 -6.52
N LEU A 12 3.33 3.59 -7.19
CA LEU A 12 3.36 3.04 -8.55
C LEU A 12 2.80 4.07 -9.52
N HIS A 13 3.49 4.26 -10.65
CA HIS A 13 2.99 5.03 -11.78
C HIS A 13 2.49 4.08 -12.86
N PHE A 14 1.19 4.07 -13.11
CA PHE A 14 0.57 3.33 -14.21
C PHE A 14 0.47 4.27 -15.41
N VAL A 15 1.49 4.21 -16.26
CA VAL A 15 1.70 5.16 -17.37
C VAL A 15 0.53 5.15 -18.36
N ASP A 16 0.10 3.95 -18.77
CA ASP A 16 -0.97 3.77 -19.76
C ASP A 16 -2.31 4.37 -19.31
N GLU A 17 -2.55 4.43 -18.00
CA GLU A 17 -3.78 4.95 -17.37
C GLU A 17 -3.61 6.38 -16.82
N SER A 18 -2.42 6.96 -16.95
CA SER A 18 -2.05 8.25 -16.33
C SER A 18 -2.41 8.29 -14.84
N ALA A 19 -2.18 7.18 -14.12
CA ALA A 19 -2.57 7.02 -12.73
C ALA A 19 -1.35 6.88 -11.80
N LEU A 20 -1.43 7.53 -10.65
CA LEU A 20 -0.55 7.32 -9.51
C LEU A 20 -1.29 6.44 -8.50
N ILE A 21 -0.67 5.34 -8.07
CA ILE A 21 -1.24 4.40 -7.11
C ILE A 21 -0.45 4.46 -5.81
N LEU A 22 -1.13 4.69 -4.70
CA LEU A 22 -0.57 4.72 -3.34
C LEU A 22 -1.37 3.79 -2.43
N SER A 23 -0.76 3.31 -1.35
CA SER A 23 -1.43 2.50 -0.33
C SER A 23 -1.02 2.95 1.07
N ASP A 24 -1.89 2.72 2.05
CA ASP A 24 -1.55 2.79 3.48
C ASP A 24 -0.96 4.15 3.90
N LEU A 25 -1.73 5.23 3.65
CA LEU A 25 -1.30 6.58 3.99
C LEU A 25 -1.38 6.86 5.50
N HIS A 26 -2.34 6.25 6.18
CA HIS A 26 -2.52 6.30 7.63
C HIS A 26 -2.55 7.71 8.22
N TYR A 27 -3.33 8.63 7.65
CA TYR A 27 -3.56 9.95 8.26
C TYR A 27 -4.11 9.79 9.68
N GLY A 28 -3.44 10.44 10.64
CA GLY A 28 -3.82 10.41 12.06
C GLY A 28 -3.09 9.35 12.91
N VAL A 29 -2.12 8.61 12.35
CA VAL A 29 -1.29 7.65 13.09
C VAL A 29 -0.49 8.35 14.21
N GLU A 30 -0.04 9.58 14.00
CA GLU A 30 0.70 10.38 14.98
C GLU A 30 -0.11 10.63 16.24
N ALA A 31 -1.42 10.85 16.12
CA ALA A 31 -2.32 11.04 17.25
C ALA A 31 -2.51 9.74 18.07
N GLU A 32 -2.44 8.58 17.44
CA GLU A 32 -2.47 7.30 18.17
C GLU A 32 -1.16 7.02 18.88
N MET A 33 -0.03 7.30 18.25
CA MET A 33 1.28 7.20 18.90
C MET A 33 1.36 8.10 20.14
N LEU A 34 0.84 9.34 20.05
CA LEU A 34 0.77 10.24 21.19
C LEU A 34 -0.07 9.67 22.34
N ARG A 35 -1.22 9.06 22.04
CA ARG A 35 -2.04 8.38 23.07
C ARG A 35 -1.33 7.20 23.72
N SER A 36 -0.44 6.55 22.97
CA SER A 36 0.42 5.46 23.47
C SER A 36 1.69 5.98 24.18
N GLY A 37 1.80 7.30 24.41
CA GLY A 37 2.93 7.93 25.10
C GLY A 37 4.14 8.22 24.20
N VAL A 38 4.03 8.03 22.90
CA VAL A 38 5.11 8.32 21.95
C VAL A 38 4.79 9.59 21.19
N TRP A 39 5.53 10.66 21.45
CA TRP A 39 5.36 11.91 20.73
C TRP A 39 6.10 11.88 19.38
N VAL A 40 5.37 12.15 18.31
CA VAL A 40 5.90 12.38 16.95
C VAL A 40 5.23 13.63 16.38
N PRO A 41 5.96 14.44 15.58
CA PRO A 41 5.35 15.59 14.90
C PRO A 41 4.28 15.13 13.93
N ASN A 42 3.20 15.92 13.77
CA ASN A 42 2.19 15.66 12.73
C ASN A 42 2.82 15.84 11.34
N ARG A 43 2.76 14.80 10.52
CA ARG A 43 3.32 14.74 9.18
C ARG A 43 2.28 14.86 8.06
N SER A 44 1.03 15.12 8.39
CA SER A 44 -0.07 15.15 7.42
C SER A 44 0.18 16.16 6.30
N THR A 45 0.68 17.36 6.61
CA THR A 45 1.01 18.37 5.59
C THR A 45 2.13 17.90 4.67
N SER A 46 3.24 17.43 5.22
CA SER A 46 4.38 16.97 4.41
C SER A 46 4.02 15.73 3.56
N ARG A 47 3.16 14.83 4.09
CA ARG A 47 2.62 13.68 3.35
C ARG A 47 1.76 14.15 2.17
N THR A 48 0.88 15.13 2.38
CA THR A 48 0.07 15.74 1.32
C THR A 48 0.96 16.38 0.24
N GLU A 49 1.97 17.16 0.63
CA GLU A 49 2.92 17.79 -0.30
C GLU A 49 3.68 16.77 -1.14
N LYS A 50 4.10 15.63 -0.54
CA LYS A 50 4.72 14.53 -1.29
C LYS A 50 3.79 13.95 -2.35
N VAL A 51 2.51 13.70 -2.01
CA VAL A 51 1.53 13.22 -2.99
C VAL A 51 1.33 14.20 -4.13
N ILE A 52 1.20 15.50 -3.84
CA ILE A 52 1.08 16.57 -4.84
C ILE A 52 2.31 16.63 -5.75
N LYS A 53 3.51 16.52 -5.17
CA LYS A 53 4.76 16.48 -5.92
C LYS A 53 4.77 15.30 -6.89
N LEU A 54 4.47 14.09 -6.42
CA LEU A 54 4.43 12.88 -7.24
C LEU A 54 3.42 12.97 -8.39
N LEU A 55 2.19 13.47 -8.12
CA LEU A 55 1.18 13.68 -9.16
C LEU A 55 1.69 14.61 -10.29
N LYS A 56 2.42 15.67 -9.92
CA LYS A 56 3.00 16.61 -10.89
C LYS A 56 4.17 15.99 -11.66
N GLU A 57 5.10 15.31 -10.98
CA GLU A 57 6.28 14.70 -11.58
C GLU A 57 5.93 13.56 -12.54
N THR A 58 4.92 12.75 -12.20
CA THR A 58 4.40 11.67 -13.05
C THR A 58 3.39 12.16 -14.08
N ASN A 59 2.97 13.43 -14.04
CA ASN A 59 1.88 13.99 -14.84
C ASN A 59 0.59 13.17 -14.76
N SER A 60 0.34 12.52 -13.61
CA SER A 60 -0.83 11.67 -13.42
C SER A 60 -2.10 12.50 -13.30
N LYS A 61 -3.17 12.03 -13.97
CA LYS A 61 -4.50 12.65 -13.95
C LYS A 61 -5.45 11.93 -12.99
N LYS A 62 -5.02 10.80 -12.48
CA LYS A 62 -5.77 9.94 -11.55
C LYS A 62 -4.88 9.60 -10.36
N LEU A 63 -5.45 9.66 -9.16
CA LEU A 63 -4.85 9.17 -7.92
C LEU A 63 -5.69 8.01 -7.42
N VAL A 64 -5.09 6.82 -7.30
CA VAL A 64 -5.76 5.64 -6.74
C VAL A 64 -5.16 5.34 -5.38
N LEU A 65 -6.01 5.28 -4.36
CA LEU A 65 -5.64 4.95 -3.00
C LEU A 65 -6.10 3.53 -2.67
N LEU A 66 -5.15 2.64 -2.43
CA LEU A 66 -5.43 1.24 -2.08
C LEU A 66 -5.56 1.08 -0.58
N GLY A 67 -6.53 1.75 0.00
CA GLY A 67 -6.97 1.62 1.38
C GLY A 67 -6.04 2.19 2.44
N ASP A 68 -6.55 2.12 3.67
CA ASP A 68 -5.95 2.64 4.89
C ASP A 68 -5.46 4.08 4.73
N VAL A 69 -6.33 4.91 4.09
CA VAL A 69 -6.11 6.34 3.93
C VAL A 69 -6.10 7.03 5.29
N LYS A 70 -7.01 6.63 6.18
CA LYS A 70 -7.02 7.06 7.59
C LYS A 70 -6.52 5.96 8.53
N HIS A 71 -6.10 6.34 9.73
CA HIS A 71 -5.55 5.39 10.70
C HIS A 71 -6.54 5.00 11.80
N GLN A 72 -7.25 5.96 12.38
CA GLN A 72 -8.06 5.74 13.58
C GLN A 72 -9.40 5.06 13.30
N VAL A 73 -9.69 3.98 14.05
CA VAL A 73 -10.93 3.20 14.02
C VAL A 73 -11.38 2.95 15.47
N PRO A 74 -12.67 3.02 15.80
CA PRO A 74 -13.81 3.39 14.97
C PRO A 74 -14.01 4.91 14.87
N HIS A 75 -13.42 5.69 15.77
CA HIS A 75 -13.65 7.12 15.89
C HIS A 75 -12.56 7.95 15.24
N ASN A 76 -12.96 8.96 14.50
CA ASN A 76 -12.06 9.92 13.90
C ASN A 76 -11.78 11.08 14.87
N SER A 77 -10.52 11.37 15.18
CA SER A 77 -10.18 12.59 15.91
C SER A 77 -10.51 13.83 15.06
N LYS A 78 -10.73 14.97 15.72
CA LYS A 78 -10.96 16.25 15.03
C LYS A 78 -9.79 16.59 14.10
N GLN A 79 -8.55 16.34 14.57
CA GLN A 79 -7.33 16.58 13.78
C GLN A 79 -7.33 15.72 12.51
N GLN A 80 -7.57 14.41 12.62
CA GLN A 80 -7.60 13.50 11.47
C GLN A 80 -8.65 13.93 10.44
N LYS A 81 -9.85 14.34 10.87
CA LYS A 81 -10.88 14.85 9.95
C LYS A 81 -10.40 16.11 9.21
N THR A 82 -9.76 17.04 9.91
CA THR A 82 -9.22 18.26 9.31
C THR A 82 -8.11 17.95 8.31
N ASP A 83 -7.18 17.07 8.66
CA ASP A 83 -6.05 16.70 7.82
C ASP A 83 -6.53 15.99 6.53
N LEU A 84 -7.49 15.08 6.66
CA LEU A 84 -8.09 14.39 5.51
C LEU A 84 -8.86 15.34 4.58
N ALA A 85 -9.67 16.26 5.15
CA ALA A 85 -10.39 17.25 4.35
C ALA A 85 -9.42 18.14 3.56
N GLN A 86 -8.32 18.57 4.18
CA GLN A 86 -7.27 19.34 3.51
C GLN A 86 -6.56 18.52 2.43
N PHE A 87 -6.24 17.26 2.70
CA PHE A 87 -5.65 16.34 1.73
C PHE A 87 -6.54 16.21 0.50
N PHE A 88 -7.79 15.80 0.69
CA PHE A 88 -8.72 15.60 -0.43
C PHE A 88 -8.94 16.89 -1.23
N MET A 89 -9.11 18.03 -0.56
CA MET A 89 -9.24 19.33 -1.23
C MET A 89 -8.01 19.66 -2.08
N ALA A 90 -6.83 19.35 -1.61
CA ALA A 90 -5.59 19.64 -2.32
C ALA A 90 -5.38 18.73 -3.55
N VAL A 91 -5.58 17.41 -3.40
CA VAL A 91 -5.34 16.44 -4.48
C VAL A 91 -6.43 16.48 -5.55
N SER A 92 -7.70 16.71 -5.18
CA SER A 92 -8.82 16.79 -6.14
C SER A 92 -8.74 18.00 -7.09
N ARG A 93 -7.88 18.97 -6.80
CA ARG A 93 -7.58 20.08 -7.74
C ARG A 93 -6.64 19.67 -8.87
N ILE A 94 -5.96 18.53 -8.72
CA ILE A 94 -4.88 18.11 -9.61
C ILE A 94 -5.27 16.83 -10.37
N ALA A 95 -5.94 15.90 -9.70
CA ALA A 95 -6.26 14.58 -10.22
C ALA A 95 -7.67 14.13 -9.77
N ALA A 96 -8.31 13.28 -10.56
CA ALA A 96 -9.46 12.50 -10.11
C ALA A 96 -8.98 11.50 -9.04
N VAL A 97 -9.77 11.32 -7.97
CA VAL A 97 -9.39 10.43 -6.86
C VAL A 97 -10.33 9.24 -6.81
N GLU A 98 -9.74 8.05 -6.75
CA GLU A 98 -10.43 6.77 -6.59
C GLU A 98 -9.88 6.04 -5.36
N ILE A 99 -10.74 5.39 -4.59
CA ILE A 99 -10.37 4.70 -3.35
C ILE A 99 -10.91 3.26 -3.37
N VAL A 100 -10.03 2.29 -3.20
CA VAL A 100 -10.40 0.93 -2.78
C VAL A 100 -10.26 0.91 -1.26
N PRO A 101 -11.35 0.86 -0.47
CA PRO A 101 -11.26 1.06 0.97
C PRO A 101 -10.49 -0.05 1.69
N GLY A 102 -9.72 0.33 2.70
CA GLY A 102 -9.02 -0.56 3.63
C GLY A 102 -9.84 -0.83 4.90
N ASN A 103 -9.27 -1.65 5.79
CA ASN A 103 -9.93 -1.99 7.06
C ASN A 103 -9.98 -0.81 8.06
N HIS A 104 -9.15 0.21 7.88
CA HIS A 104 -9.18 1.44 8.66
C HIS A 104 -10.12 2.52 8.10
N ASP A 105 -10.69 2.35 6.88
CA ASP A 105 -11.41 3.41 6.17
C ASP A 105 -12.91 3.51 6.50
N GLY A 106 -13.40 2.78 7.50
CA GLY A 106 -14.79 2.92 7.96
C GLY A 106 -15.15 4.39 8.27
N GLY A 107 -16.21 4.94 7.63
CA GLY A 107 -16.63 6.33 7.76
C GLY A 107 -15.73 7.35 7.04
N LEU A 108 -14.84 6.91 6.14
CA LEU A 108 -14.04 7.82 5.31
C LEU A 108 -14.92 8.59 4.30
N GLN A 109 -15.97 7.96 3.80
CA GLN A 109 -16.94 8.57 2.88
C GLN A 109 -17.62 9.81 3.49
N ASP A 110 -17.81 9.84 4.82
CA ASP A 110 -18.41 11.00 5.51
C ASP A 110 -17.49 12.23 5.54
N ILE A 111 -16.21 12.05 5.24
CA ILE A 111 -15.17 13.08 5.27
C ILE A 111 -14.75 13.49 3.85
N ALA A 112 -14.81 12.55 2.93
CA ALA A 112 -14.39 12.74 1.55
C ALA A 112 -15.38 13.61 0.77
N PRO A 113 -14.91 14.46 -0.18
CA PRO A 113 -15.79 15.15 -1.13
C PRO A 113 -16.61 14.18 -2.00
N GLU A 114 -17.79 14.61 -2.44
CA GLU A 114 -18.71 13.79 -3.24
C GLU A 114 -18.16 13.35 -4.60
N ASN A 115 -17.16 14.04 -5.13
CA ASN A 115 -16.53 13.71 -6.41
C ASN A 115 -15.47 12.59 -6.32
N ILE A 116 -15.23 12.03 -5.14
CA ILE A 116 -14.33 10.89 -4.95
C ILE A 116 -15.06 9.59 -5.23
N ILE A 117 -14.48 8.73 -6.04
CA ILE A 117 -15.03 7.42 -6.37
C ILE A 117 -14.57 6.41 -5.32
N PHE A 118 -15.52 5.75 -4.68
CA PHE A 118 -15.25 4.62 -3.79
C PHE A 118 -15.62 3.32 -4.49
N HIS A 119 -14.64 2.44 -4.59
CA HIS A 119 -14.83 1.06 -5.05
C HIS A 119 -15.22 0.14 -3.89
N GLU A 120 -15.57 -1.10 -4.22
CA GLU A 120 -15.81 -2.12 -3.20
C GLU A 120 -14.49 -2.57 -2.56
N SER A 121 -14.53 -3.05 -1.32
CA SER A 121 -13.37 -3.61 -0.62
C SER A 121 -12.80 -4.88 -1.28
N THR A 122 -13.58 -5.52 -2.15
CA THR A 122 -13.20 -6.65 -3.00
C THR A 122 -12.30 -6.25 -4.17
N GLY A 123 -12.05 -4.95 -4.36
CA GLY A 123 -11.16 -4.38 -5.36
C GLY A 123 -11.83 -3.87 -6.63
N CYS A 124 -11.01 -3.37 -7.54
CA CYS A 124 -11.42 -2.91 -8.87
C CYS A 124 -10.39 -3.29 -9.92
N LEU A 125 -10.76 -3.13 -11.18
CA LEU A 125 -9.86 -3.28 -12.33
C LEU A 125 -9.45 -1.91 -12.87
N MET A 126 -8.18 -1.81 -13.27
CA MET A 126 -7.66 -0.71 -14.08
C MET A 126 -6.89 -1.33 -15.25
N GLY A 127 -7.50 -1.31 -16.44
CA GLY A 127 -7.00 -2.10 -17.57
C GLY A 127 -6.91 -3.59 -17.22
N ASP A 128 -5.74 -4.19 -17.39
CA ASP A 128 -5.46 -5.60 -17.07
C ASP A 128 -4.93 -5.79 -15.62
N VAL A 129 -4.98 -4.77 -14.77
CA VAL A 129 -4.46 -4.79 -13.40
C VAL A 129 -5.60 -4.83 -12.40
N GLY A 130 -5.58 -5.82 -11.51
CA GLY A 130 -6.43 -5.88 -10.33
C GLY A 130 -5.83 -5.03 -9.20
N LEU A 131 -6.64 -4.19 -8.59
CA LEU A 131 -6.26 -3.29 -7.50
C LEU A 131 -7.07 -3.61 -6.27
N ILE A 132 -6.41 -3.92 -5.16
CA ILE A 132 -7.05 -4.24 -3.87
C ILE A 132 -6.30 -3.57 -2.72
N HIS A 133 -6.97 -3.39 -1.58
CA HIS A 133 -6.22 -3.11 -0.37
C HIS A 133 -5.52 -4.38 0.16
N GLY A 134 -6.24 -5.49 0.33
CA GLY A 134 -5.65 -6.76 0.75
C GLY A 134 -6.25 -7.37 2.02
N HIS A 135 -7.06 -6.64 2.80
CA HIS A 135 -7.72 -7.12 4.01
C HIS A 135 -8.96 -7.99 3.74
N ALA A 136 -9.53 -7.88 2.55
CA ALA A 136 -10.72 -8.64 2.11
C ALA A 136 -10.36 -9.59 0.95
N TRP A 137 -11.20 -10.58 0.72
CA TRP A 137 -11.10 -11.45 -0.44
C TRP A 137 -11.42 -10.65 -1.72
N PRO A 138 -10.56 -10.68 -2.74
CA PRO A 138 -10.86 -10.07 -4.04
C PRO A 138 -12.08 -10.70 -4.71
N SER A 139 -12.75 -9.94 -5.58
CA SER A 139 -13.75 -10.50 -6.48
C SER A 139 -13.12 -11.43 -7.53
N GLN A 140 -13.93 -12.34 -8.11
CA GLN A 140 -13.46 -13.18 -9.23
C GLN A 140 -13.02 -12.33 -10.43
N GLU A 141 -13.71 -11.23 -10.68
CA GLU A 141 -13.36 -10.29 -11.75
C GLU A 141 -11.95 -9.72 -11.57
N VAL A 142 -11.62 -9.25 -10.36
CA VAL A 142 -10.28 -8.75 -10.02
C VAL A 142 -9.22 -9.84 -10.16
N MET A 143 -9.54 -11.07 -9.74
CA MET A 143 -8.62 -12.21 -9.86
C MET A 143 -8.43 -12.72 -11.30
N ASN A 144 -9.27 -12.32 -12.23
CA ASN A 144 -9.08 -12.61 -13.67
C ASN A 144 -8.05 -11.69 -14.35
N SER A 145 -7.54 -10.67 -13.66
CA SER A 145 -6.51 -9.77 -14.18
C SER A 145 -5.19 -10.48 -14.49
N LYS A 146 -4.27 -9.79 -15.17
CA LYS A 146 -2.91 -10.32 -15.45
C LYS A 146 -1.96 -10.08 -14.28
N LEU A 147 -2.14 -8.99 -13.57
CA LEU A 147 -1.34 -8.54 -12.44
C LEU A 147 -2.27 -8.12 -11.31
N LEU A 148 -1.95 -8.49 -10.08
CA LEU A 148 -2.61 -8.00 -8.88
C LEU A 148 -1.68 -7.06 -8.12
N VAL A 149 -2.20 -5.91 -7.68
CA VAL A 149 -1.49 -4.95 -6.83
C VAL A 149 -2.25 -4.80 -5.52
N MET A 150 -1.55 -4.90 -4.39
CA MET A 150 -2.13 -4.76 -3.06
C MET A 150 -1.26 -3.96 -2.08
N GLY A 151 -1.89 -3.38 -1.06
CA GLY A 151 -1.27 -2.82 0.13
C GLY A 151 -1.42 -3.71 1.36
N HIS A 152 -1.81 -3.13 2.51
CA HIS A 152 -2.18 -3.77 3.76
C HIS A 152 -1.04 -4.47 4.53
N GLU A 153 -0.07 -5.04 3.84
CA GLU A 153 1.01 -5.81 4.45
C GLU A 153 2.15 -4.92 4.97
N HIS A 154 2.28 -3.71 4.47
CA HIS A 154 3.35 -2.75 4.79
C HIS A 154 4.75 -3.37 4.75
N PRO A 155 5.14 -4.07 3.67
CA PRO A 155 6.36 -4.86 3.67
C PRO A 155 7.60 -4.03 3.94
N ALA A 156 8.42 -4.53 4.87
CA ALA A 156 9.73 -4.01 5.19
C ALA A 156 10.74 -5.16 5.32
N LEU A 157 11.94 -4.95 4.78
CA LEU A 157 13.08 -5.84 4.94
C LEU A 157 13.85 -5.44 6.19
N SER A 158 14.01 -6.35 7.14
CA SER A 158 14.80 -6.13 8.33
C SER A 158 16.15 -6.84 8.24
N PHE A 159 17.22 -6.16 8.64
CA PHE A 159 18.56 -6.70 8.65
C PHE A 159 19.38 -6.17 9.84
N ARG A 160 20.42 -6.90 10.21
CA ARG A 160 21.40 -6.46 11.21
C ARG A 160 22.69 -6.04 10.52
N ASP A 161 23.21 -4.88 10.91
CA ASP A 161 24.50 -4.39 10.44
C ASP A 161 25.66 -5.07 11.21
N ARG A 162 26.90 -4.73 10.86
CA ARG A 162 28.12 -5.27 11.48
C ARG A 162 28.25 -4.97 12.97
N LEU A 163 27.48 -4.02 13.50
CA LEU A 163 27.40 -3.66 14.92
C LEU A 163 26.20 -4.32 15.61
N ASP A 164 25.56 -5.30 14.95
CA ASP A 164 24.35 -6.01 15.40
C ASP A 164 23.12 -5.09 15.61
N LYS A 165 23.13 -3.88 15.06
CA LYS A 165 22.00 -2.96 15.10
C LYS A 165 20.97 -3.38 14.08
N LEU A 166 19.70 -3.45 14.52
CA LEU A 166 18.57 -3.77 13.66
C LEU A 166 18.17 -2.53 12.84
N HIS A 167 18.05 -2.73 11.53
CA HIS A 167 17.53 -1.80 10.56
C HIS A 167 16.25 -2.38 9.93
N SER A 168 15.38 -1.51 9.41
CA SER A 168 14.16 -1.91 8.71
C SER A 168 13.89 -0.90 7.61
N GLU A 169 13.82 -1.39 6.37
CA GLU A 169 13.63 -0.57 5.18
C GLU A 169 12.35 -1.00 4.45
N PRO A 170 11.46 -0.07 4.06
CA PRO A 170 10.28 -0.41 3.26
C PRO A 170 10.72 -1.03 1.92
N CYS A 171 9.98 -2.04 1.50
CA CYS A 171 10.33 -2.76 0.27
C CYS A 171 9.07 -3.18 -0.51
N TRP A 172 9.24 -3.37 -1.80
CA TRP A 172 8.30 -4.02 -2.70
C TRP A 172 8.45 -5.52 -2.59
N LEU A 173 7.34 -6.27 -2.66
CA LEU A 173 7.38 -7.72 -2.88
C LEU A 173 6.69 -8.03 -4.21
N ARG A 174 7.35 -8.84 -5.04
CA ARG A 174 6.78 -9.37 -6.28
C ARG A 174 6.73 -10.88 -6.17
N ALA A 175 5.57 -11.45 -5.93
CA ALA A 175 5.37 -12.87 -5.69
C ALA A 175 4.63 -13.54 -6.85
N PRO A 176 4.99 -14.78 -7.24
CA PRO A 176 4.17 -15.58 -8.13
C PRO A 176 2.88 -15.97 -7.40
N MET A 177 1.76 -15.91 -8.12
CA MET A 177 0.46 -16.34 -7.61
C MET A 177 0.29 -17.84 -7.80
N LEU A 178 -0.42 -18.46 -6.88
CA LEU A 178 -0.72 -19.89 -6.87
C LEU A 178 -2.23 -20.11 -7.07
N LEU A 179 -2.59 -21.12 -7.83
CA LEU A 179 -3.98 -21.53 -8.00
C LEU A 179 -4.57 -21.94 -6.63
N HIS A 180 -5.82 -21.59 -6.43
CA HIS A 180 -6.54 -21.87 -5.21
C HIS A 180 -7.99 -22.23 -5.55
N GLU A 181 -8.58 -23.19 -4.83
CA GLU A 181 -9.94 -23.70 -5.08
C GLU A 181 -11.04 -22.63 -5.09
N ARG A 182 -10.79 -21.49 -4.44
CA ARG A 182 -11.72 -20.35 -4.40
C ARG A 182 -11.90 -19.66 -5.74
N TYR A 183 -10.92 -19.75 -6.63
CA TYR A 183 -10.89 -18.97 -7.89
C TYR A 183 -10.63 -19.87 -9.09
N GLU A 184 -11.41 -19.66 -10.14
CA GLU A 184 -11.22 -20.36 -11.42
C GLU A 184 -9.91 -19.95 -12.11
N LYS A 185 -9.51 -18.69 -11.89
CA LYS A 185 -8.28 -18.10 -12.43
C LYS A 185 -7.68 -17.16 -11.40
N VAL A 186 -6.37 -17.04 -11.41
CA VAL A 186 -5.59 -16.08 -10.62
C VAL A 186 -4.63 -15.32 -11.52
N PRO A 187 -4.22 -14.10 -11.15
CA PRO A 187 -3.14 -13.38 -11.83
C PRO A 187 -1.83 -14.17 -11.82
N GLU A 188 -0.95 -13.90 -12.77
CA GLU A 188 0.37 -14.55 -12.79
C GLU A 188 1.26 -14.04 -11.66
N GLN A 189 1.12 -12.76 -11.30
CA GLN A 189 1.98 -12.08 -10.33
C GLN A 189 1.18 -11.17 -9.40
N LEU A 190 1.65 -11.10 -8.16
CA LEU A 190 1.23 -10.16 -7.13
C LEU A 190 2.35 -9.15 -6.87
N ILE A 191 2.00 -7.86 -6.82
CA ILE A 191 2.85 -6.80 -6.25
C ILE A 191 2.24 -6.39 -4.90
N VAL A 192 3.03 -6.51 -3.83
CA VAL A 192 2.68 -5.96 -2.52
C VAL A 192 3.43 -4.64 -2.34
N MET A 193 2.66 -3.57 -2.18
CA MET A 193 3.18 -2.22 -2.02
C MET A 193 3.66 -1.97 -0.60
N PRO A 194 4.81 -1.30 -0.40
CA PRO A 194 5.13 -0.70 0.89
C PRO A 194 4.12 0.40 1.24
N ALA A 195 3.96 0.65 2.55
CA ALA A 195 3.11 1.74 3.01
C ALA A 195 3.67 3.10 2.59
N PHE A 196 2.80 4.00 2.12
CA PHE A 196 3.20 5.39 1.84
C PHE A 196 3.39 6.19 3.14
N GLY A 197 2.66 5.82 4.19
CA GLY A 197 2.80 6.38 5.54
C GLY A 197 4.12 5.97 6.18
N GLU A 198 4.93 6.94 6.56
CA GLU A 198 6.33 6.76 7.03
C GLU A 198 6.46 6.02 8.38
N LEU A 199 5.35 5.88 9.14
CA LEU A 199 5.32 5.24 10.46
C LEU A 199 4.72 3.83 10.41
N ALA A 200 4.48 3.30 9.21
CA ALA A 200 4.00 1.96 8.99
C ALA A 200 5.12 1.10 8.38
N GLY A 201 5.25 -0.12 8.86
CA GLY A 201 6.22 -1.07 8.33
C GLY A 201 6.14 -2.38 9.10
N ARG A 202 6.17 -3.50 8.36
CA ARG A 202 6.15 -4.83 8.93
C ARG A 202 7.27 -5.67 8.36
N THR A 203 8.10 -6.23 9.25
CA THR A 203 9.15 -7.16 8.85
C THR A 203 8.57 -8.37 8.14
N MET A 204 9.01 -8.62 6.90
CA MET A 204 8.54 -9.75 6.09
C MET A 204 9.52 -10.93 6.08
N ASN A 205 10.81 -10.71 6.29
CA ASN A 205 11.86 -11.74 6.25
C ASN A 205 12.08 -12.43 7.62
N ARG A 206 10.99 -12.87 8.25
CA ARG A 206 11.00 -13.71 9.48
C ARG A 206 10.08 -14.89 9.31
N GLU A 207 10.49 -16.03 9.85
CA GLU A 207 9.65 -17.21 9.91
C GLU A 207 8.53 -17.08 10.98
N PRO A 208 7.34 -17.60 10.73
CA PRO A 208 6.86 -18.13 9.44
C PRO A 208 6.55 -17.00 8.45
N LEU A 209 6.86 -17.19 7.16
CA LEU A 209 6.50 -16.25 6.09
C LEU A 209 4.97 -16.23 5.90
N LYS A 210 4.30 -15.30 6.58
CA LYS A 210 2.84 -15.18 6.55
C LYS A 210 2.41 -13.72 6.36
N GLY A 211 1.34 -13.53 5.60
CA GLY A 211 0.67 -12.25 5.46
C GLY A 211 -0.41 -11.99 6.53
N LEU A 212 -0.94 -10.77 6.53
CA LEU A 212 -2.07 -10.35 7.36
C LEU A 212 -3.40 -10.65 6.68
N GLY A 213 -3.50 -10.37 5.39
CA GLY A 213 -4.71 -10.52 4.62
C GLY A 213 -5.01 -11.95 4.17
N PRO A 214 -6.25 -12.21 3.70
CA PRO A 214 -6.71 -13.55 3.36
C PRO A 214 -5.92 -14.20 2.23
N LEU A 215 -5.46 -13.45 1.23
CA LEU A 215 -4.67 -13.99 0.11
C LEU A 215 -3.39 -14.66 0.60
N LEU A 216 -2.59 -13.92 1.36
CA LEU A 216 -1.28 -14.41 1.81
C LEU A 216 -1.41 -15.44 2.94
N ARG A 217 -2.43 -15.30 3.82
CA ARG A 217 -2.69 -16.29 4.89
C ARG A 217 -3.06 -17.66 4.34
N ASN A 218 -3.73 -17.69 3.20
CA ASN A 218 -4.21 -18.93 2.58
C ASN A 218 -3.30 -19.41 1.43
N GLY A 219 -2.11 -18.84 1.30
CA GLY A 219 -1.08 -19.32 0.39
C GLY A 219 -1.37 -19.11 -1.09
N LEU A 220 -2.15 -18.06 -1.46
CA LEU A 220 -2.39 -17.71 -2.86
C LEU A 220 -1.20 -17.02 -3.53
N ALA A 221 -0.13 -16.73 -2.79
CA ALA A 221 1.13 -16.29 -3.34
C ALA A 221 2.29 -17.00 -2.63
N ASP A 222 3.31 -17.37 -3.41
CA ASP A 222 4.53 -17.99 -2.88
C ASP A 222 5.47 -16.90 -2.34
N LEU A 223 5.32 -16.59 -1.04
CA LEU A 223 6.16 -15.58 -0.39
C LEU A 223 7.64 -15.97 -0.34
N SER A 224 7.99 -17.26 -0.34
CA SER A 224 9.39 -17.69 -0.33
C SER A 224 10.12 -17.28 -1.61
N LYS A 225 9.40 -17.25 -2.75
CA LYS A 225 9.88 -16.82 -4.05
C LYS A 225 9.58 -15.36 -4.37
N ALA A 226 9.00 -14.61 -3.42
CA ALA A 226 8.77 -13.19 -3.61
C ALA A 226 10.10 -12.45 -3.75
N ARG A 227 10.31 -11.74 -4.87
CA ARG A 227 11.47 -10.85 -5.04
C ARG A 227 11.28 -9.60 -4.19
N VAL A 228 12.35 -9.22 -3.51
CA VAL A 228 12.40 -8.06 -2.61
C VAL A 228 13.20 -6.94 -3.27
N GLU A 229 12.57 -5.78 -3.42
CA GLU A 229 13.18 -4.59 -4.01
C GLU A 229 12.98 -3.39 -3.09
N THR A 230 14.02 -2.62 -2.79
CA THR A 230 13.89 -1.37 -2.01
C THR A 230 13.25 -0.26 -2.83
N LEU A 231 12.92 0.86 -2.18
CA LEU A 231 12.37 2.03 -2.87
C LEU A 231 13.36 2.65 -3.87
N GLU A 232 14.66 2.46 -3.64
CA GLU A 232 15.75 2.91 -4.50
C GLU A 232 16.07 1.92 -5.65
N GLY A 233 15.29 0.82 -5.76
CA GLY A 233 15.44 -0.16 -6.83
C GLY A 233 16.57 -1.18 -6.60
N LEU A 234 17.06 -1.36 -5.37
CA LEU A 234 18.01 -2.42 -5.04
C LEU A 234 17.25 -3.74 -4.89
N ASP A 235 17.61 -4.71 -5.72
CA ASP A 235 17.04 -6.05 -5.70
C ASP A 235 17.85 -6.95 -4.74
N PHE A 236 17.20 -7.43 -3.70
CA PHE A 236 17.79 -8.34 -2.70
C PHE A 236 17.57 -9.83 -3.03
N GLY A 237 16.86 -10.15 -4.11
CA GLY A 237 16.53 -11.52 -4.48
C GLY A 237 15.28 -12.06 -3.79
N GLU A 238 15.21 -13.35 -3.57
CA GLU A 238 14.02 -14.03 -3.03
C GLU A 238 13.91 -13.89 -1.51
N LEU A 239 12.71 -13.56 -1.01
CA LEU A 239 12.44 -13.36 0.41
C LEU A 239 12.82 -14.57 1.28
N GLY A 240 12.63 -15.78 0.76
CA GLY A 240 13.01 -17.01 1.46
C GLY A 240 14.51 -17.12 1.74
N SER A 241 15.36 -16.48 0.94
CA SER A 241 16.82 -16.43 1.14
C SER A 241 17.28 -15.31 2.08
N LEU A 242 16.37 -14.43 2.49
CA LEU A 242 16.67 -13.25 3.30
C LEU A 242 16.25 -13.40 4.78
N ILE A 243 15.91 -14.61 5.21
CA ILE A 243 15.58 -14.89 6.60
C ILE A 243 16.79 -14.59 7.48
N ASP A 244 16.57 -13.80 8.55
CA ASP A 244 17.64 -13.38 9.50
C ASP A 244 18.86 -12.70 8.82
N LEU A 245 18.59 -11.88 7.80
CA LEU A 245 19.62 -11.19 7.00
C LEU A 245 20.57 -10.37 7.87
N ARG A 246 21.89 -10.56 7.61
CA ARG A 246 22.99 -9.79 8.18
C ARG A 246 23.82 -9.17 7.06
N LEU A 247 24.12 -7.86 7.15
CA LEU A 247 24.89 -7.09 6.16
C LEU A 247 26.17 -6.51 6.74
#